data_e03d092fc541c85e1bc406458c9dc136
#
_entry.id   e03d092fc541c85e1bc406458c9dc136
#
_cell.length_a   1.000
_cell.length_b   1.000
_cell.length_c   1.000
_cell.angle_alpha   90.00
_cell.angle_beta   90.00
_cell.angle_gamma   90.00
#
_symmetry.space_group_name_H-M   'P 1'
#
loop_
_entity.id
_entity.type
_entity.pdbx_description
1 polymer ?
#
loop_
_entity_poly.entity_id
_entity_poly.type
_entity_poly.pdbx_seq_one_letter_code
_entity_poly.pdbx_strand_id
1 'polypeptide(L)'
;RLRIARGPLFGIPVLVKDDRRLRIARGPLFGIPVLVKDNIDTAENATTAGSLALKDNFTRRDAPLVARLRAAGAIILGKTNLSEWANIRDGDSMSGWSAVGGLVRNPYALDRSACGSSSGTGAAIAASLAAVGVGTETDGSIICPSSMTGRGAAASRAPLRLF
;
A
#
# COMPACT_ATOMS: atom_id res chain seq x y z
N ARG A 1 -15.99 -19.28 -1.41
CA ARG A 1 -15.66 -19.26 -2.85
C ARG A 1 -14.97 -17.94 -3.13
N LEU A 2 -13.71 -18.01 -3.59
CA LEU A 2 -12.88 -16.85 -3.96
C LEU A 2 -13.41 -16.28 -5.29
N ARG A 3 -13.71 -14.99 -5.34
CA ARG A 3 -13.91 -14.28 -6.62
C ARG A 3 -12.70 -13.37 -6.85
N ILE A 4 -11.92 -13.69 -7.87
CA ILE A 4 -10.85 -12.83 -8.37
C ILE A 4 -11.48 -11.92 -9.42
N ALA A 5 -11.57 -10.63 -9.11
CA ALA A 5 -11.96 -9.63 -10.10
C ALA A 5 -10.73 -9.31 -10.97
N ARG A 6 -10.79 -9.65 -12.26
CA ARG A 6 -9.79 -9.24 -13.26
C ARG A 6 -10.25 -7.91 -13.87
N GLY A 7 -9.59 -6.82 -13.51
CA GLY A 7 -9.75 -5.51 -14.15
C GLY A 7 -8.43 -5.07 -14.80
N PRO A 8 -8.41 -4.00 -15.61
CA PRO A 8 -7.27 -3.58 -16.41
C PRO A 8 -6.07 -3.03 -15.61
N LEU A 9 -6.13 -3.03 -14.29
CA LEU A 9 -5.02 -2.67 -13.39
C LEU A 9 -4.28 -3.94 -12.97
N PHE A 10 -3.43 -4.46 -13.84
CA PHE A 10 -2.58 -5.61 -13.57
C PHE A 10 -1.63 -5.35 -12.39
N GLY A 11 -1.57 -6.29 -11.43
CA GLY A 11 -0.51 -6.42 -10.46
C GLY A 11 -0.86 -6.23 -8.99
N ILE A 12 -2.13 -6.09 -8.59
CA ILE A 12 -2.53 -6.11 -7.18
C ILE A 12 -3.42 -7.33 -6.92
N PRO A 13 -2.89 -8.42 -6.35
CA PRO A 13 -3.75 -9.48 -5.84
C PRO A 13 -4.47 -8.96 -4.59
N VAL A 14 -5.73 -8.55 -4.74
CA VAL A 14 -6.59 -8.22 -3.60
C VAL A 14 -7.19 -9.51 -3.08
N LEU A 15 -6.66 -10.03 -1.99
CA LEU A 15 -7.24 -11.14 -1.26
C LEU A 15 -8.23 -10.59 -0.22
N VAL A 16 -9.52 -10.59 -0.55
CA VAL A 16 -10.57 -10.24 0.41
C VAL A 16 -10.89 -11.49 1.23
N LYS A 17 -10.47 -11.52 2.49
CA LYS A 17 -10.91 -12.52 3.45
C LYS A 17 -12.21 -12.04 4.10
N ASP A 18 -13.28 -12.79 3.94
CA ASP A 18 -14.59 -12.50 4.55
C ASP A 18 -14.54 -12.82 6.06
N ASP A 19 -14.34 -11.81 6.87
CA ASP A 19 -14.23 -11.92 8.34
C ASP A 19 -15.58 -11.75 9.06
N ARG A 20 -16.72 -11.99 8.40
CA ARG A 20 -18.06 -11.89 9.00
C ARG A 20 -18.28 -12.78 10.24
N ARG A 21 -17.35 -13.67 10.55
CA ARG A 21 -17.45 -14.58 11.72
C ARG A 21 -16.79 -14.06 13.00
N LEU A 22 -15.97 -13.02 12.91
CA LEU A 22 -15.38 -12.39 14.09
C LEU A 22 -16.33 -11.30 14.58
N ARG A 23 -16.84 -11.46 15.81
CA ARG A 23 -17.50 -10.38 16.56
C ARG A 23 -16.46 -9.33 16.96
N ILE A 24 -15.95 -8.58 15.97
CA ILE A 24 -15.06 -7.45 16.21
C ILE A 24 -15.92 -6.33 16.77
N ALA A 25 -15.57 -5.82 17.95
CA ALA A 25 -16.18 -4.62 18.49
C ALA A 25 -16.13 -3.52 17.40
N ARG A 26 -17.26 -2.84 17.16
CA ARG A 26 -17.36 -1.78 16.15
C ARG A 26 -16.50 -0.61 16.59
N GLY A 27 -15.23 -0.62 16.21
CA GLY A 27 -14.31 0.50 16.41
C GLY A 27 -14.56 1.64 15.40
N PRO A 28 -13.86 2.77 15.56
CA PRO A 28 -14.07 3.98 14.73
C PRO A 28 -13.77 3.77 13.23
N LEU A 29 -13.02 2.73 12.88
CA LEU A 29 -12.70 2.38 11.49
C LEU A 29 -13.41 1.11 11.01
N PHE A 30 -14.48 0.70 11.70
CA PHE A 30 -15.19 -0.54 11.37
C PHE A 30 -15.65 -0.58 9.91
N GLY A 31 -15.17 -1.58 9.19
CA GLY A 31 -15.53 -1.80 7.79
C GLY A 31 -14.78 -0.92 6.78
N ILE A 32 -13.89 -0.03 7.22
CA ILE A 32 -13.10 0.81 6.31
C ILE A 32 -12.00 -0.02 5.64
N PRO A 33 -11.98 -0.11 4.28
CA PRO A 33 -10.94 -0.81 3.55
C PRO A 33 -9.65 0.03 3.51
N VAL A 34 -8.53 -0.60 3.87
CA VAL A 34 -7.20 0.03 3.92
C VAL A 34 -6.20 -0.77 3.11
N LEU A 35 -5.43 -0.09 2.26
CA LEU A 35 -4.26 -0.63 1.58
C LEU A 35 -2.98 -0.22 2.31
N VAL A 36 -1.96 -1.08 2.31
CA VAL A 36 -0.73 -0.87 3.07
C VAL A 36 0.49 -1.03 2.16
N LYS A 37 1.40 -0.06 2.19
CA LYS A 37 2.66 -0.10 1.42
C LYS A 37 3.49 -1.34 1.77
N ASP A 38 4.13 -1.95 0.79
CA ASP A 38 4.81 -3.24 0.95
C ASP A 38 6.20 -3.18 1.64
N ASN A 39 6.43 -2.17 2.43
CA ASN A 39 7.48 -2.15 3.45
C ASN A 39 6.92 -2.14 4.89
N ILE A 40 5.62 -2.35 5.04
CA ILE A 40 4.93 -2.42 6.34
C ILE A 40 4.45 -3.85 6.55
N ASP A 41 4.83 -4.47 7.66
CA ASP A 41 4.47 -5.86 7.96
C ASP A 41 2.98 -6.06 8.13
N THR A 42 2.47 -7.12 7.50
CA THR A 42 1.14 -7.70 7.74
C THR A 42 1.29 -9.20 7.96
N ALA A 43 0.52 -9.76 8.88
CA ALA A 43 0.67 -11.16 9.29
C ALA A 43 0.44 -12.16 8.15
N GLU A 44 -0.43 -11.82 7.19
CA GLU A 44 -0.87 -12.73 6.11
C GLU A 44 -0.02 -12.63 4.84
N ASN A 45 0.63 -11.49 4.58
CA ASN A 45 1.32 -11.24 3.31
C ASN A 45 2.83 -11.11 3.53
N ALA A 46 3.60 -11.42 2.52
CA ALA A 46 5.01 -11.11 2.53
C ALA A 46 5.24 -9.59 2.57
N THR A 47 6.32 -9.16 3.21
CA THR A 47 6.81 -7.78 3.20
C THR A 47 8.09 -7.75 2.41
N THR A 48 8.00 -7.32 1.15
CA THR A 48 9.09 -7.51 0.19
C THR A 48 9.97 -6.29 -0.02
N ALA A 49 9.54 -5.11 0.42
CA ALA A 49 10.17 -3.84 0.05
C ALA A 49 10.39 -3.69 -1.47
N GLY A 50 9.60 -4.41 -2.28
CA GLY A 50 9.72 -4.48 -3.73
C GLY A 50 10.83 -5.39 -4.26
N SER A 51 11.61 -6.02 -3.39
CA SER A 51 12.77 -6.83 -3.76
C SER A 51 12.46 -8.30 -3.87
N LEU A 52 12.93 -8.95 -4.94
CA LEU A 52 12.83 -10.40 -5.11
C LEU A 52 13.59 -11.17 -4.02
N ALA A 53 14.60 -10.58 -3.40
CA ALA A 53 15.32 -11.18 -2.28
C ALA A 53 14.41 -11.41 -1.06
N LEU A 54 13.34 -10.62 -0.93
CA LEU A 54 12.38 -10.69 0.16
C LEU A 54 10.99 -11.21 -0.29
N LYS A 55 10.87 -11.77 -1.47
CA LYS A 55 9.56 -12.22 -2.01
C LYS A 55 8.81 -13.19 -1.09
N ASP A 56 9.53 -13.98 -0.33
CA ASP A 56 8.99 -14.98 0.60
C ASP A 56 9.14 -14.57 2.08
N ASN A 57 9.39 -13.28 2.36
CA ASN A 57 9.56 -12.75 3.71
C ASN A 57 8.20 -12.60 4.42
N PHE A 58 7.64 -13.70 4.89
CA PHE A 58 6.43 -13.75 5.69
C PHE A 58 6.76 -13.53 7.17
N THR A 59 6.62 -12.32 7.66
CA THR A 59 6.96 -11.96 9.05
C THR A 59 6.01 -12.58 10.08
N ARG A 60 4.82 -13.02 9.66
CA ARG A 60 3.75 -13.61 10.49
C ARG A 60 3.29 -12.72 11.62
N ARG A 61 3.54 -11.44 11.54
CA ARG A 61 3.13 -10.44 12.52
C ARG A 61 2.70 -9.16 11.80
N ASP A 62 1.79 -8.43 12.43
CA ASP A 62 1.45 -7.09 12.00
C ASP A 62 2.45 -6.07 12.56
N ALA A 63 2.80 -5.06 11.76
CA ALA A 63 3.42 -3.86 12.29
C ALA A 63 2.49 -3.21 13.33
N PRO A 64 3.02 -2.49 14.34
CA PRO A 64 2.18 -1.87 15.38
C PRO A 64 1.05 -0.98 14.84
N LEU A 65 1.29 -0.32 13.70
CA LEU A 65 0.26 0.46 13.02
C LEU A 65 -0.86 -0.42 12.49
N VAL A 66 -0.54 -1.51 11.80
CA VAL A 66 -1.51 -2.45 11.21
C VAL A 66 -2.35 -3.08 12.31
N ALA A 67 -1.72 -3.50 13.40
CA ALA A 67 -2.41 -4.02 14.58
C ALA A 67 -3.42 -2.99 15.15
N ARG A 68 -3.04 -1.71 15.22
CA ARG A 68 -3.96 -0.64 15.67
C ARG A 68 -5.11 -0.40 14.71
N LEU A 69 -4.85 -0.42 13.39
CA LEU A 69 -5.90 -0.30 12.39
C LEU A 69 -6.92 -1.42 12.49
N ARG A 70 -6.45 -2.67 12.65
CA ARG A 70 -7.33 -3.83 12.85
C ARG A 70 -8.13 -3.73 14.16
N ALA A 71 -7.49 -3.33 15.26
CA ALA A 71 -8.17 -3.13 16.54
C ALA A 71 -9.25 -2.04 16.46
N ALA A 72 -9.06 -1.03 15.61
CA ALA A 72 -10.06 -0.01 15.30
C ALA A 72 -11.17 -0.50 14.34
N GLY A 73 -11.10 -1.72 13.82
CA GLY A 73 -12.09 -2.33 12.94
C GLY A 73 -11.84 -2.17 11.46
N ALA A 74 -10.69 -1.65 11.05
CA ALA A 74 -10.31 -1.53 9.63
C ALA A 74 -10.09 -2.90 8.96
N ILE A 75 -10.37 -2.96 7.67
CA ILE A 75 -10.13 -4.15 6.84
C ILE A 75 -8.86 -3.93 6.02
N ILE A 76 -7.81 -4.68 6.32
CA ILE A 76 -6.59 -4.62 5.51
C ILE A 76 -6.82 -5.41 4.23
N LEU A 77 -6.93 -4.71 3.09
CA LEU A 77 -7.19 -5.33 1.79
C LEU A 77 -5.96 -6.02 1.21
N GLY A 78 -4.77 -5.50 1.46
CA GLY A 78 -3.54 -6.06 0.91
C GLY A 78 -2.39 -5.05 0.90
N LYS A 79 -1.34 -5.42 0.14
CA LYS A 79 -0.10 -4.65 0.02
C LYS A 79 -0.10 -3.87 -1.30
N THR A 80 0.50 -2.68 -1.28
CA THR A 80 0.70 -1.86 -2.48
C THR A 80 2.16 -1.84 -2.89
N ASN A 81 2.42 -1.87 -4.19
CA ASN A 81 3.76 -1.74 -4.74
C ASN A 81 4.41 -0.41 -4.34
N LEU A 82 5.72 -0.39 -4.37
CA LEU A 82 6.55 0.77 -4.00
C LEU A 82 7.76 0.86 -4.94
N SER A 83 8.47 1.98 -4.90
CA SER A 83 9.83 1.98 -5.45
C SER A 83 10.70 1.02 -4.63
N GLU A 84 11.42 0.12 -5.31
CA GLU A 84 12.25 -0.88 -4.64
C GLU A 84 13.15 -0.25 -3.57
N TRP A 85 13.14 -0.81 -2.36
CA TRP A 85 13.85 -0.29 -1.19
C TRP A 85 13.60 1.21 -0.90
N ALA A 86 12.45 1.73 -1.29
CA ALA A 86 12.06 3.13 -1.10
C ALA A 86 13.03 4.14 -1.75
N ASN A 87 13.70 3.76 -2.83
CA ASN A 87 14.74 4.54 -3.55
C ASN A 87 16.02 4.82 -2.74
N ILE A 88 16.23 4.17 -1.58
CA ILE A 88 17.38 4.50 -0.72
C ILE A 88 18.71 3.94 -1.22
N ARG A 89 18.70 3.04 -2.20
CA ARG A 89 19.89 2.31 -2.65
C ARG A 89 20.68 3.02 -3.74
N ASP A 90 20.01 3.87 -4.52
CA ASP A 90 20.59 4.50 -5.68
C ASP A 90 19.89 5.85 -5.96
N GLY A 91 20.66 6.89 -6.18
CA GLY A 91 20.17 8.22 -6.54
C GLY A 91 19.46 8.26 -7.90
N ASP A 92 19.82 7.34 -8.81
CA ASP A 92 19.25 7.22 -10.15
C ASP A 92 18.13 6.16 -10.23
N SER A 93 17.66 5.66 -9.08
CA SER A 93 16.59 4.67 -9.06
C SER A 93 15.30 5.18 -9.67
N MET A 94 14.65 4.34 -10.48
CA MET A 94 13.37 4.68 -11.12
C MET A 94 12.24 4.66 -10.08
N SER A 95 11.70 5.83 -9.75
CA SER A 95 10.58 5.97 -8.82
C SER A 95 9.33 5.25 -9.33
N GLY A 96 8.74 4.43 -8.48
CA GLY A 96 7.56 3.63 -8.81
C GLY A 96 7.84 2.24 -9.35
N TRP A 97 9.11 1.90 -9.60
CA TRP A 97 9.48 0.57 -10.07
C TRP A 97 9.98 -0.34 -8.95
N SER A 98 9.64 -1.62 -9.03
CA SER A 98 10.20 -2.68 -8.21
C SER A 98 10.33 -3.98 -8.99
N ALA A 99 11.27 -4.84 -8.60
CA ALA A 99 11.42 -6.16 -9.22
C ALA A 99 10.22 -7.09 -8.95
N VAL A 100 9.50 -6.90 -7.85
CA VAL A 100 8.32 -7.69 -7.48
C VAL A 100 7.07 -7.24 -8.23
N GLY A 101 6.84 -5.92 -8.35
CA GLY A 101 5.57 -5.38 -8.83
C GLY A 101 5.64 -4.62 -10.16
N GLY A 102 6.84 -4.47 -10.74
CA GLY A 102 7.04 -3.67 -11.95
C GLY A 102 6.84 -2.17 -11.73
N LEU A 103 6.56 -1.44 -12.80
CA LEU A 103 6.39 0.01 -12.78
C LEU A 103 4.94 0.41 -12.48
N VAL A 104 4.76 1.19 -11.42
CA VAL A 104 3.47 1.83 -11.11
C VAL A 104 3.31 3.05 -12.01
N ARG A 105 2.21 3.11 -12.73
CA ARG A 105 1.84 4.22 -13.60
C ARG A 105 0.83 5.14 -12.94
N ASN A 106 0.83 6.40 -13.33
CA ASN A 106 -0.19 7.34 -12.92
C ASN A 106 -1.55 6.92 -13.51
N PRO A 107 -2.61 6.70 -12.69
CA PRO A 107 -3.89 6.21 -13.18
C PRO A 107 -4.64 7.19 -14.09
N TYR A 108 -4.30 8.49 -14.05
CA TYR A 108 -4.90 9.51 -14.92
C TYR A 108 -4.11 9.74 -16.21
N ALA A 109 -2.84 9.31 -16.26
CA ALA A 109 -1.96 9.49 -17.41
C ALA A 109 -0.95 8.34 -17.45
N LEU A 110 -1.31 7.25 -18.13
CA LEU A 110 -0.56 5.98 -18.11
C LEU A 110 0.86 6.08 -18.70
N ASP A 111 1.18 7.14 -19.42
CA ASP A 111 2.51 7.49 -19.92
C ASP A 111 3.35 8.26 -18.89
N ARG A 112 2.81 8.59 -17.73
CA ARG A 112 3.44 9.36 -16.67
C ARG A 112 3.76 8.51 -15.44
N SER A 113 4.80 8.93 -14.72
CA SER A 113 5.17 8.33 -13.44
C SER A 113 4.11 8.65 -12.37
N ALA A 114 3.84 7.69 -11.48
CA ALA A 114 3.10 7.93 -10.25
C ALA A 114 3.97 8.56 -9.15
N CYS A 115 5.27 8.78 -9.42
CA CYS A 115 6.28 9.10 -8.42
C CYS A 115 6.42 7.99 -7.35
N GLY A 116 7.09 8.26 -6.24
CA GLY A 116 7.27 7.26 -5.16
C GLY A 116 7.99 7.89 -3.94
N SER A 117 8.32 7.05 -3.01
CA SER A 117 8.33 5.59 -3.09
C SER A 117 6.99 4.90 -2.76
N SER A 118 5.98 5.57 -2.20
CA SER A 118 4.64 4.99 -1.96
C SER A 118 3.75 5.04 -3.21
N SER A 119 4.31 4.72 -4.36
CA SER A 119 3.72 4.84 -5.70
C SER A 119 2.42 4.05 -5.86
N GLY A 120 2.42 2.78 -5.47
CA GLY A 120 1.24 1.93 -5.56
C GLY A 120 0.13 2.37 -4.61
N THR A 121 0.47 2.91 -3.44
CA THR A 121 -0.52 3.47 -2.51
C THR A 121 -1.20 4.69 -3.13
N GLY A 122 -0.41 5.67 -3.62
CA GLY A 122 -0.96 6.87 -4.26
C GLY A 122 -1.83 6.52 -5.48
N ALA A 123 -1.33 5.66 -6.37
CA ALA A 123 -2.07 5.24 -7.55
C ALA A 123 -3.35 4.46 -7.22
N ALA A 124 -3.33 3.57 -6.22
CA ALA A 124 -4.50 2.78 -5.83
C ALA A 124 -5.62 3.66 -5.24
N ILE A 125 -5.26 4.63 -4.37
CA ILE A 125 -6.25 5.56 -3.82
C ILE A 125 -6.77 6.51 -4.91
N ALA A 126 -5.91 6.96 -5.81
CA ALA A 126 -6.32 7.76 -6.97
C ALA A 126 -7.30 7.02 -7.87
N ALA A 127 -7.10 5.72 -8.06
CA ALA A 127 -8.01 4.83 -8.81
C ALA A 127 -9.24 4.37 -7.99
N SER A 128 -9.45 4.88 -6.79
CA SER A 128 -10.57 4.52 -5.90
C SER A 128 -10.64 3.04 -5.54
N LEU A 129 -9.50 2.34 -5.43
CA LEU A 129 -9.45 0.92 -5.06
C LEU A 129 -9.65 0.69 -3.56
N ALA A 130 -9.44 1.69 -2.74
CA ALA A 130 -9.74 1.69 -1.32
C ALA A 130 -10.04 3.10 -0.84
N ALA A 131 -10.67 3.22 0.34
CA ALA A 131 -10.97 4.52 0.96
C ALA A 131 -9.70 5.19 1.51
N VAL A 132 -8.76 4.39 2.01
CA VAL A 132 -7.54 4.86 2.67
C VAL A 132 -6.35 4.00 2.27
N GLY A 133 -5.19 4.63 2.12
CA GLY A 133 -3.91 3.96 1.92
C GLY A 133 -2.87 4.42 2.93
N VAL A 134 -2.02 3.49 3.34
CA VAL A 134 -0.90 3.77 4.25
C VAL A 134 0.41 3.69 3.48
N GLY A 135 1.13 4.79 3.45
CA GLY A 135 2.48 4.89 2.92
C GLY A 135 3.52 5.12 4.02
N THR A 136 4.77 5.25 3.62
CA THR A 136 5.89 5.67 4.47
C THR A 136 6.67 6.76 3.78
N GLU A 137 7.15 7.72 4.54
CA GLU A 137 7.93 8.84 4.01
C GLU A 137 9.10 9.19 4.93
N THR A 138 10.24 9.40 4.33
CA THR A 138 11.39 10.07 4.93
C THR A 138 11.60 11.41 4.21
N ASP A 139 11.59 11.37 2.86
CA ASP A 139 11.77 12.54 2.01
C ASP A 139 10.92 12.39 0.74
N GLY A 140 9.77 13.04 0.72
CA GLY A 140 8.86 13.09 -0.43
C GLY A 140 8.07 11.81 -0.76
N SER A 141 8.33 10.67 -0.09
CA SER A 141 7.80 9.36 -0.48
C SER A 141 6.27 9.18 -0.32
N ILE A 142 5.56 10.12 0.25
CA ILE A 142 4.09 10.22 0.25
C ILE A 142 3.66 11.49 -0.49
N ILE A 143 4.30 12.62 -0.19
CA ILE A 143 3.94 13.91 -0.79
C ILE A 143 4.05 13.84 -2.32
N CYS A 144 5.13 13.26 -2.86
CA CYS A 144 5.31 13.18 -4.30
C CYS A 144 4.22 12.34 -4.99
N PRO A 145 3.97 11.05 -4.64
CA PRO A 145 2.91 10.30 -5.29
C PRO A 145 1.51 10.90 -5.05
N SER A 146 1.24 11.51 -3.90
CA SER A 146 -0.03 12.22 -3.65
C SER A 146 -0.22 13.40 -4.60
N SER A 147 0.81 14.23 -4.76
CA SER A 147 0.79 15.38 -5.66
C SER A 147 0.60 14.96 -7.12
N MET A 148 1.38 13.97 -7.58
CA MET A 148 1.33 13.49 -8.96
C MET A 148 0.03 12.78 -9.31
N THR A 149 -0.65 12.20 -8.33
CA THR A 149 -1.95 11.52 -8.53
C THR A 149 -3.15 12.34 -8.06
N GLY A 150 -2.94 13.62 -7.69
CA GLY A 150 -4.02 14.55 -7.32
C GLY A 150 -4.77 14.16 -6.05
N ARG A 151 -4.08 13.58 -5.06
CA ARG A 151 -4.67 13.16 -3.78
C ARG A 151 -4.11 13.95 -2.60
N GLY A 152 -4.96 14.14 -1.60
CA GLY A 152 -4.55 14.70 -0.32
C GLY A 152 -3.72 13.69 0.47
N ALA A 153 -2.67 14.18 1.15
CA ALA A 153 -1.89 13.40 2.10
C ALA A 153 -2.06 13.99 3.50
N ALA A 154 -2.38 13.14 4.48
CA ALA A 154 -2.37 13.53 5.88
C ALA A 154 -1.11 13.02 6.56
N ALA A 155 -0.40 13.90 7.26
CA ALA A 155 0.78 13.56 8.04
C ALA A 155 0.38 13.24 9.49
N SER A 156 0.80 12.09 10.04
CA SER A 156 0.83 11.91 11.47
C SER A 156 2.18 12.39 12.04
N ARG A 157 2.24 12.71 13.34
CA ARG A 157 3.48 13.12 14.03
C ARG A 157 4.53 12.01 14.18
N ALA A 158 4.21 10.79 13.80
CA ALA A 158 5.15 9.68 13.65
C ALA A 158 5.60 9.59 12.18
N PRO A 159 6.71 8.92 11.83
CA PRO A 159 7.22 8.84 10.44
C PRO A 159 6.29 8.06 9.49
N LEU A 160 5.03 7.94 9.82
CA LEU A 160 3.97 7.29 9.06
C LEU A 160 2.92 8.33 8.66
N ARG A 161 2.70 8.46 7.36
CA ARG A 161 1.65 9.32 6.80
C ARG A 161 0.57 8.46 6.14
N LEU A 162 -0.67 8.95 6.17
CA LEU A 162 -1.83 8.37 5.49
C LEU A 162 -2.09 9.12 4.18
N PHE A 163 -2.54 8.40 3.17
CA PHE A 163 -3.13 8.94 1.95
C PHE A 163 -4.65 9.03 2.11
#